data_efb6f4d84d12bd46cb24dea5631d1f2c
#
_entry.id   efb6f4d84d12bd46cb24dea5631d1f2c
#
_cell.length_a   1.000
_cell.length_b   1.000
_cell.length_c   1.000
_cell.angle_alpha   90.00
_cell.angle_beta   90.00
_cell.angle_gamma   90.00
#
_symmetry.space_group_name_H-M   'P 1'
#
loop_
_entity.id
_entity.type
_entity.pdbx_description
1 polymer ?
#
loop_
_entity_poly.entity_id
_entity_poly.type
_entity_poly.pdbx_seq_one_letter_code
_entity_poly.pdbx_strand_id
1 'polypeptide(L)'
;DLLRGKLGFQGYVNSDTGIINDRAWGLETKTVPERVAAAINGGTETLSGFNVNQTIVDLVNAGLVSEERIDEAAKRLLKEQFQLGLFENPYVDESRATGIIGSEAHRAVALDIQRRSIVLLQNQELTSGVKLLPLKAGARIYILGDFTKTNVEKYGYTVTDGNVPANGVRPSAAGHDRALISISALVNRGVASTYKSDDPATGANPDHLDPTTGEPWGAQDRCVATEAYADPVKTCLDNGLIFGGVFPWEANNLSFATMAASRSWQIKPSLDQIRAVMDEVGPKNTVLHIYFRHPFVLDEASGLREAGAIVAGFGVSDTALLDVLSGRYKPRGKMPFALANNLQAVIDNQPDMPGYPARDTLYPFGFGLSY
;
A
#
# COMPACT_ATOMS: atom_id res chain seq x y z
N ASP A 1 -0.20 -5.30 -27.10
CA ASP A 1 -1.55 -5.84 -27.40
C ASP A 1 -2.62 -5.39 -26.43
N LEU A 2 -2.47 -5.60 -25.11
CA LEU A 2 -3.52 -5.27 -24.14
C LEU A 2 -3.80 -3.77 -24.07
N LEU A 3 -2.80 -2.97 -23.71
CA LEU A 3 -2.97 -1.54 -23.44
C LEU A 3 -3.44 -0.77 -24.69
N ARG A 4 -2.72 -0.93 -25.80
CA ARG A 4 -3.01 -0.18 -27.05
C ARG A 4 -4.03 -0.85 -27.93
N GLY A 5 -4.00 -2.18 -28.04
CA GLY A 5 -4.93 -2.94 -28.89
C GLY A 5 -6.32 -3.06 -28.25
N LYS A 6 -6.44 -3.70 -27.08
CA LYS A 6 -7.75 -3.96 -26.48
C LYS A 6 -8.32 -2.76 -25.75
N LEU A 7 -7.50 -1.99 -25.03
CA LEU A 7 -7.94 -0.83 -24.26
C LEU A 7 -7.89 0.50 -25.06
N GLY A 8 -7.31 0.52 -26.25
CA GLY A 8 -7.29 1.69 -27.15
C GLY A 8 -6.48 2.87 -26.64
N PHE A 9 -5.49 2.66 -25.76
CA PHE A 9 -4.69 3.73 -25.19
C PHE A 9 -3.86 4.47 -26.26
N GLN A 10 -4.00 5.80 -26.33
CA GLN A 10 -3.38 6.65 -27.36
C GLN A 10 -2.22 7.51 -26.82
N GLY A 11 -1.99 7.54 -25.53
CA GLY A 11 -0.92 8.28 -24.90
C GLY A 11 0.45 7.60 -25.03
N TYR A 12 1.44 8.09 -24.31
CA TYR A 12 2.76 7.47 -24.20
C TYR A 12 2.90 6.68 -22.89
N VAL A 13 3.79 5.72 -22.88
CA VAL A 13 4.14 4.91 -21.70
C VAL A 13 5.51 5.38 -21.19
N ASN A 14 5.54 5.79 -19.93
CA ASN A 14 6.78 6.03 -19.19
C ASN A 14 7.10 4.82 -18.32
N SER A 15 8.35 4.35 -18.35
CA SER A 15 8.77 3.28 -17.45
C SER A 15 8.85 3.76 -16.00
N ASP A 16 8.86 2.83 -15.05
CA ASP A 16 9.30 3.14 -13.70
C ASP A 16 10.78 3.56 -13.69
N THR A 17 11.17 4.34 -12.68
CA THR A 17 12.54 4.85 -12.55
C THR A 17 13.53 3.73 -12.25
N GLY A 18 14.62 3.66 -13.02
CA GLY A 18 15.70 2.70 -12.83
C GLY A 18 15.38 1.26 -13.25
N ILE A 19 14.24 1.00 -13.89
CA ILE A 19 13.82 -0.36 -14.25
C ILE A 19 14.79 -1.07 -15.19
N ILE A 20 15.49 -0.33 -16.05
CA ILE A 20 16.44 -0.91 -16.99
C ILE A 20 17.66 -1.52 -16.27
N ASN A 21 18.16 -0.83 -15.25
CA ASN A 21 19.36 -1.25 -14.53
C ASN A 21 19.03 -2.13 -13.32
N ASP A 22 18.03 -1.74 -12.53
CA ASP A 22 17.88 -2.25 -11.17
C ASP A 22 16.74 -3.25 -10.99
N ARG A 23 15.75 -3.27 -11.90
CA ARG A 23 14.51 -4.04 -11.75
C ARG A 23 14.09 -4.68 -13.06
N ALA A 24 14.91 -5.59 -13.53
CA ALA A 24 14.76 -6.16 -14.86
C ALA A 24 13.62 -7.22 -14.98
N TRP A 25 12.92 -7.52 -13.93
CA TRP A 25 11.78 -8.46 -13.78
C TRP A 25 11.43 -9.32 -15.00
N GLY A 26 12.06 -10.50 -15.07
CA GLY A 26 11.93 -11.41 -16.20
C GLY A 26 12.94 -11.19 -17.35
N LEU A 27 13.82 -10.19 -17.22
CA LEU A 27 14.91 -9.89 -18.16
C LEU A 27 16.28 -9.83 -17.46
N GLU A 28 16.41 -10.47 -16.31
CA GLU A 28 17.62 -10.44 -15.46
C GLU A 28 18.84 -10.96 -16.19
N THR A 29 18.66 -11.98 -17.06
CA THR A 29 19.71 -12.58 -17.87
C THR A 29 20.07 -11.77 -19.12
N LYS A 30 19.35 -10.69 -19.41
CA LYS A 30 19.58 -9.84 -20.57
C LYS A 30 20.56 -8.71 -20.25
N THR A 31 21.38 -8.35 -21.23
CA THR A 31 22.24 -7.17 -21.17
C THR A 31 21.41 -5.89 -21.16
N VAL A 32 22.00 -4.79 -20.70
CA VAL A 32 21.32 -3.47 -20.69
C VAL A 32 20.80 -3.09 -22.07
N PRO A 33 21.55 -3.18 -23.18
CA PRO A 33 21.03 -2.90 -24.52
C PRO A 33 19.83 -3.78 -24.90
N GLU A 34 19.86 -5.08 -24.58
CA GLU A 34 18.72 -5.98 -24.85
C GLU A 34 17.48 -5.60 -24.05
N ARG A 35 17.64 -5.17 -22.78
CA ARG A 35 16.54 -4.66 -21.96
C ARG A 35 15.93 -3.39 -22.53
N VAL A 36 16.78 -2.46 -22.99
CA VAL A 36 16.34 -1.23 -23.66
C VAL A 36 15.56 -1.55 -24.93
N ALA A 37 16.08 -2.44 -25.78
CA ALA A 37 15.38 -2.85 -27.00
C ALA A 37 14.03 -3.51 -26.69
N ALA A 38 13.97 -4.39 -25.70
CA ALA A 38 12.73 -5.03 -25.27
C ALA A 38 11.68 -4.03 -24.78
N ALA A 39 12.10 -3.03 -23.97
CA ALA A 39 11.21 -1.99 -23.48
C ALA A 39 10.64 -1.13 -24.60
N ILE A 40 11.50 -0.66 -25.51
CA ILE A 40 11.09 0.19 -26.65
C ILE A 40 10.17 -0.58 -27.59
N ASN A 41 10.54 -1.80 -27.98
CA ASN A 41 9.75 -2.63 -28.87
C ASN A 41 8.44 -3.11 -28.22
N GLY A 42 8.42 -3.22 -26.87
CA GLY A 42 7.23 -3.50 -26.07
C GLY A 42 6.23 -2.34 -26.00
N GLY A 43 6.62 -1.13 -26.44
CA GLY A 43 5.74 0.03 -26.52
C GLY A 43 5.98 1.08 -25.43
N THR A 44 7.14 1.08 -24.78
CA THR A 44 7.57 2.13 -23.86
C THR A 44 8.21 3.27 -24.63
N GLU A 45 7.76 4.50 -24.40
CA GLU A 45 8.23 5.68 -25.08
C GLU A 45 9.34 6.41 -24.33
N THR A 46 9.34 6.33 -22.97
CA THR A 46 10.37 6.97 -22.15
C THR A 46 10.90 5.99 -21.11
N LEU A 47 12.23 5.96 -20.95
CA LEU A 47 12.93 5.09 -20.03
C LEU A 47 13.40 5.90 -18.82
N SER A 48 12.58 5.98 -17.78
CA SER A 48 12.85 6.83 -16.61
C SER A 48 14.10 6.36 -15.86
N GLY A 49 15.03 7.30 -15.65
CA GLY A 49 16.31 7.01 -14.99
C GLY A 49 17.38 6.36 -15.88
N PHE A 50 17.11 6.14 -17.16
CA PHE A 50 18.10 5.68 -18.13
C PHE A 50 18.61 6.84 -19.00
N ASN A 51 19.89 7.20 -18.85
CA ASN A 51 20.45 8.42 -19.43
C ASN A 51 21.52 8.17 -20.51
N VAL A 52 21.71 6.91 -20.94
CA VAL A 52 22.71 6.55 -21.95
C VAL A 52 22.06 6.53 -23.33
N ASN A 53 21.81 7.72 -23.90
CA ASN A 53 21.14 7.88 -25.18
C ASN A 53 21.86 7.16 -26.33
N GLN A 54 23.19 7.06 -26.27
CA GLN A 54 23.98 6.35 -27.28
C GLN A 54 23.53 4.89 -27.45
N THR A 55 23.12 4.22 -26.36
CA THR A 55 22.58 2.84 -26.44
C THR A 55 21.40 2.75 -27.41
N ILE A 56 20.50 3.75 -27.41
CA ILE A 56 19.34 3.74 -28.30
C ILE A 56 19.78 3.95 -29.76
N VAL A 57 20.72 4.86 -30.00
CA VAL A 57 21.30 5.10 -31.33
C VAL A 57 21.96 3.83 -31.88
N ASP A 58 22.74 3.14 -31.04
CA ASP A 58 23.43 1.92 -31.43
C ASP A 58 22.44 0.78 -31.74
N LEU A 59 21.35 0.69 -31.00
CA LEU A 59 20.28 -0.29 -31.26
C LEU A 59 19.54 -0.03 -32.57
N VAL A 60 19.31 1.23 -32.93
CA VAL A 60 18.74 1.59 -34.23
C VAL A 60 19.71 1.28 -35.36
N ASN A 61 20.99 1.66 -35.22
CA ASN A 61 22.02 1.36 -36.21
C ASN A 61 22.23 -0.15 -36.43
N ALA A 62 22.03 -0.95 -35.36
CA ALA A 62 22.10 -2.40 -35.42
C ALA A 62 20.80 -3.06 -35.96
N GLY A 63 19.75 -2.30 -36.23
CA GLY A 63 18.44 -2.79 -36.69
C GLY A 63 17.66 -3.55 -35.61
N LEU A 64 18.02 -3.43 -34.34
CA LEU A 64 17.33 -4.05 -33.20
C LEU A 64 16.11 -3.25 -32.69
N VAL A 65 16.09 -1.96 -33.02
CA VAL A 65 14.95 -1.06 -32.86
C VAL A 65 14.79 -0.31 -34.17
N SER A 66 13.59 -0.23 -34.72
CA SER A 66 13.39 0.48 -35.99
C SER A 66 13.28 1.99 -35.79
N GLU A 67 13.66 2.77 -36.81
CA GLU A 67 13.54 4.22 -36.82
C GLU A 67 12.06 4.63 -36.70
N GLU A 68 11.16 3.91 -37.39
CA GLU A 68 9.70 4.16 -37.33
C GLU A 68 9.16 3.99 -35.89
N ARG A 69 9.72 3.07 -35.10
CA ARG A 69 9.33 2.90 -33.68
C ARG A 69 9.77 4.09 -32.83
N ILE A 70 10.94 4.67 -33.13
CA ILE A 70 11.41 5.89 -32.47
C ILE A 70 10.54 7.09 -32.86
N ASP A 71 10.22 7.22 -34.15
CA ASP A 71 9.35 8.27 -34.66
C ASP A 71 7.95 8.21 -34.02
N GLU A 72 7.41 7.01 -33.85
CA GLU A 72 6.13 6.82 -33.17
C GLU A 72 6.21 7.28 -31.71
N ALA A 73 7.29 6.97 -31.01
CA ALA A 73 7.50 7.40 -29.61
C ALA A 73 7.59 8.94 -29.53
N ALA A 74 8.41 9.54 -30.37
CA ALA A 74 8.56 11.00 -30.45
C ALA A 74 7.23 11.69 -30.76
N LYS A 75 6.48 11.17 -31.74
CA LYS A 75 5.16 11.70 -32.12
C LYS A 75 4.18 11.68 -30.93
N ARG A 76 4.16 10.62 -30.12
CA ARG A 76 3.28 10.52 -28.95
C ARG A 76 3.62 11.56 -27.89
N LEU A 77 4.92 11.74 -27.61
CA LEU A 77 5.42 12.73 -26.66
C LEU A 77 5.14 14.18 -27.13
N LEU A 78 5.45 14.47 -28.39
CA LEU A 78 5.24 15.79 -28.96
C LEU A 78 3.74 16.15 -29.06
N LYS A 79 2.89 15.16 -29.39
CA LYS A 79 1.44 15.38 -29.48
C LYS A 79 0.88 15.97 -28.18
N GLU A 80 1.30 15.48 -27.03
CA GLU A 80 0.82 15.98 -25.74
C GLU A 80 1.32 17.41 -25.51
N GLN A 81 2.56 17.71 -25.85
CA GLN A 81 3.11 19.07 -25.74
C GLN A 81 2.33 20.06 -26.61
N PHE A 82 1.98 19.67 -27.84
CA PHE A 82 1.13 20.50 -28.72
C PHE A 82 -0.29 20.67 -28.13
N GLN A 83 -0.88 19.60 -27.59
CA GLN A 83 -2.20 19.68 -26.97
C GLN A 83 -2.23 20.58 -25.73
N LEU A 84 -1.13 20.65 -25.00
CA LEU A 84 -0.97 21.55 -23.84
C LEU A 84 -0.63 22.99 -24.26
N GLY A 85 -0.38 23.26 -25.54
CA GLY A 85 -0.04 24.59 -26.05
C GLY A 85 1.36 25.07 -25.62
N LEU A 86 2.28 24.14 -25.29
CA LEU A 86 3.61 24.50 -24.78
C LEU A 86 4.49 25.21 -25.79
N PHE A 87 4.22 25.05 -27.09
CA PHE A 87 4.95 25.74 -28.16
C PHE A 87 4.43 27.17 -28.39
N GLU A 88 3.15 27.41 -28.13
CA GLU A 88 2.53 28.71 -28.24
C GLU A 88 2.74 29.56 -26.99
N ASN A 89 2.62 28.93 -25.81
CA ASN A 89 2.80 29.59 -24.50
C ASN A 89 3.33 28.61 -23.45
N PRO A 90 4.66 28.49 -23.28
CA PRO A 90 5.26 27.64 -22.27
C PRO A 90 5.19 28.22 -20.83
N TYR A 91 4.70 29.44 -20.68
CA TYR A 91 4.70 30.17 -19.42
C TYR A 91 3.37 29.98 -18.66
N VAL A 92 3.46 30.04 -17.37
CA VAL A 92 2.28 30.04 -16.45
C VAL A 92 2.20 31.38 -15.73
N ASP A 93 0.98 31.81 -15.42
CA ASP A 93 0.74 32.94 -14.53
C ASP A 93 0.75 32.48 -13.08
N GLU A 94 1.86 32.69 -12.42
CA GLU A 94 2.09 32.27 -11.03
C GLU A 94 1.08 32.91 -10.05
N SER A 95 0.58 34.12 -10.35
CA SER A 95 -0.39 34.82 -9.49
C SER A 95 -1.71 34.07 -9.37
N ARG A 96 -2.05 33.23 -10.36
CA ARG A 96 -3.26 32.42 -10.39
C ARG A 96 -3.14 31.11 -9.61
N ALA A 97 -1.92 30.66 -9.32
CA ALA A 97 -1.67 29.35 -8.70
C ALA A 97 -2.39 29.18 -7.37
N THR A 98 -2.32 30.19 -6.49
CA THR A 98 -2.97 30.16 -5.17
C THR A 98 -4.49 30.06 -5.21
N GLY A 99 -5.10 30.63 -6.27
CA GLY A 99 -6.57 30.57 -6.47
C GLY A 99 -7.05 29.25 -7.10
N ILE A 100 -6.15 28.49 -7.73
CA ILE A 100 -6.47 27.26 -8.45
C ILE A 100 -6.07 26.04 -7.63
N ILE A 101 -4.80 25.98 -7.19
CA ILE A 101 -4.26 24.82 -6.47
C ILE A 101 -4.86 24.78 -5.07
N GLY A 102 -5.54 23.67 -4.76
CA GLY A 102 -6.21 23.49 -3.49
C GLY A 102 -7.36 24.45 -3.26
N SER A 103 -8.01 24.95 -4.34
CA SER A 103 -9.22 25.77 -4.22
C SER A 103 -10.33 25.05 -3.43
N GLU A 104 -11.27 25.81 -2.89
CA GLU A 104 -12.40 25.25 -2.14
C GLU A 104 -13.17 24.20 -2.96
N ALA A 105 -13.39 24.47 -4.24
CA ALA A 105 -14.04 23.53 -5.17
C ALA A 105 -13.24 22.22 -5.31
N HIS A 106 -11.92 22.31 -5.50
CA HIS A 106 -11.08 21.11 -5.59
C HIS A 106 -11.04 20.32 -4.28
N ARG A 107 -10.96 21.02 -3.13
CA ARG A 107 -11.00 20.37 -1.81
C ARG A 107 -12.36 19.70 -1.54
N ALA A 108 -13.46 20.30 -1.96
CA ALA A 108 -14.80 19.71 -1.82
C ALA A 108 -14.93 18.40 -2.61
N VAL A 109 -14.44 18.37 -3.86
CA VAL A 109 -14.41 17.14 -4.69
C VAL A 109 -13.53 16.09 -4.04
N ALA A 110 -12.31 16.46 -3.61
CA ALA A 110 -11.37 15.54 -2.96
C ALA A 110 -11.97 14.95 -1.67
N LEU A 111 -12.67 15.76 -0.85
CA LEU A 111 -13.31 15.29 0.37
C LEU A 111 -14.49 14.34 0.08
N ASP A 112 -15.29 14.61 -0.94
CA ASP A 112 -16.38 13.71 -1.33
C ASP A 112 -15.86 12.36 -1.84
N ILE A 113 -14.79 12.36 -2.64
CA ILE A 113 -14.13 11.13 -3.09
C ILE A 113 -13.61 10.33 -1.89
N GLN A 114 -12.94 10.97 -0.93
CA GLN A 114 -12.46 10.31 0.28
C GLN A 114 -13.60 9.69 1.08
N ARG A 115 -14.69 10.40 1.32
CA ARG A 115 -15.89 9.87 2.02
C ARG A 115 -16.46 8.64 1.32
N ARG A 116 -16.53 8.66 -0.01
CA ARG A 116 -17.06 7.55 -0.82
C ARG A 116 -16.13 6.33 -0.82
N SER A 117 -14.83 6.51 -0.61
CA SER A 117 -13.88 5.41 -0.59
C SER A 117 -13.85 4.65 0.75
N ILE A 118 -14.39 5.20 1.83
CA ILE A 118 -14.42 4.56 3.14
C ILE A 118 -15.42 3.40 3.14
N VAL A 119 -14.92 2.21 3.52
CA VAL A 119 -15.73 0.99 3.55
C VAL A 119 -15.99 0.56 4.99
N LEU A 120 -17.25 0.43 5.38
CA LEU A 120 -17.64 -0.16 6.65
C LEU A 120 -17.63 -1.69 6.52
N LEU A 121 -16.65 -2.35 7.15
CA LEU A 121 -16.49 -3.81 7.10
C LEU A 121 -17.27 -4.52 8.19
N GLN A 122 -17.32 -3.92 9.39
CA GLN A 122 -17.99 -4.49 10.55
C GLN A 122 -18.67 -3.38 11.36
N ASN A 123 -19.86 -3.65 11.86
CA ASN A 123 -20.58 -2.76 12.80
C ASN A 123 -21.50 -3.62 13.68
N GLN A 124 -21.00 -4.02 14.82
CA GLN A 124 -21.68 -4.95 15.72
C GLN A 124 -22.72 -4.22 16.59
N GLU A 125 -23.68 -4.97 17.06
CA GLU A 125 -24.64 -4.50 18.06
C GLU A 125 -24.00 -4.49 19.45
N LEU A 126 -24.27 -3.40 20.17
CA LEU A 126 -23.95 -3.29 21.59
C LEU A 126 -25.00 -4.03 22.42
N THR A 127 -24.72 -4.23 23.69
CA THR A 127 -25.64 -4.87 24.66
C THR A 127 -27.03 -4.21 24.69
N SER A 128 -27.12 -2.95 24.25
CA SER A 128 -28.38 -2.19 24.13
C SER A 128 -29.21 -2.49 22.88
N GLY A 129 -28.75 -3.39 22.00
CA GLY A 129 -29.39 -3.63 20.70
C GLY A 129 -29.14 -2.54 19.64
N VAL A 130 -28.33 -1.53 19.98
CA VAL A 130 -27.94 -0.45 19.06
C VAL A 130 -26.57 -0.74 18.50
N LYS A 131 -26.34 -0.47 17.22
CA LYS A 131 -25.03 -0.61 16.59
C LYS A 131 -24.03 0.40 17.13
N LEU A 132 -22.74 0.05 17.09
CA LEU A 132 -21.66 0.92 17.57
C LEU A 132 -21.58 2.22 16.77
N LEU A 133 -21.69 2.13 15.46
CA LEU A 133 -21.70 3.29 14.55
C LEU A 133 -23.11 3.58 14.03
N PRO A 134 -23.47 4.84 13.83
CA PRO A 134 -22.65 6.05 14.03
C PRO A 134 -22.41 6.38 15.51
N LEU A 135 -21.28 7.06 15.78
CA LEU A 135 -20.90 7.48 17.13
C LEU A 135 -21.91 8.46 17.72
N LYS A 136 -22.26 8.30 18.98
CA LYS A 136 -23.12 9.23 19.72
C LYS A 136 -22.39 10.57 19.97
N ALA A 137 -23.09 11.67 19.75
CA ALA A 137 -22.59 13.01 20.13
C ALA A 137 -22.29 13.08 21.63
N GLY A 138 -21.27 13.85 22.01
CA GLY A 138 -20.86 14.04 23.39
C GLY A 138 -20.13 12.87 24.04
N ALA A 139 -19.84 11.79 23.30
CA ALA A 139 -19.09 10.64 23.81
C ALA A 139 -17.67 11.03 24.22
N ARG A 140 -17.15 10.35 25.28
CA ARG A 140 -15.75 10.41 25.67
C ARG A 140 -14.97 9.42 24.83
N ILE A 141 -14.11 9.96 23.97
CA ILE A 141 -13.36 9.20 22.97
C ILE A 141 -11.89 9.10 23.36
N TYR A 142 -11.34 7.92 23.36
CA TYR A 142 -9.91 7.67 23.36
C TYR A 142 -9.42 7.51 21.93
N ILE A 143 -8.37 8.25 21.52
CA ILE A 143 -7.78 8.09 20.18
C ILE A 143 -6.38 7.49 20.28
N LEU A 144 -6.04 6.66 19.29
CA LEU A 144 -4.70 6.09 19.13
C LEU A 144 -4.38 5.94 17.63
N GLY A 145 -3.13 6.18 17.23
CA GLY A 145 -2.70 6.19 15.84
C GLY A 145 -2.98 7.52 15.14
N ASP A 146 -3.25 7.48 13.85
CA ASP A 146 -3.30 8.67 12.99
C ASP A 146 -4.60 9.48 13.13
N PHE A 147 -4.95 9.88 14.36
CA PHE A 147 -6.03 10.83 14.63
C PHE A 147 -5.48 12.12 15.22
N THR A 148 -5.98 13.25 14.76
CA THR A 148 -5.67 14.56 15.34
C THR A 148 -6.73 14.93 16.38
N LYS A 149 -6.33 15.07 17.66
CA LYS A 149 -7.24 15.39 18.77
C LYS A 149 -8.20 16.52 18.45
N THR A 150 -7.68 17.66 18.00
CA THR A 150 -8.47 18.86 17.70
C THR A 150 -9.48 18.61 16.56
N ASN A 151 -9.21 17.71 15.63
CA ASN A 151 -10.16 17.35 14.58
C ASN A 151 -11.31 16.52 15.14
N VAL A 152 -11.03 15.59 16.03
CA VAL A 152 -12.06 14.76 16.69
C VAL A 152 -12.95 15.63 17.59
N GLU A 153 -12.36 16.56 18.34
CA GLU A 153 -13.10 17.51 19.20
C GLU A 153 -14.09 18.41 18.44
N LYS A 154 -13.80 18.76 17.17
CA LYS A 154 -14.72 19.54 16.30
C LYS A 154 -16.05 18.81 16.02
N TYR A 155 -16.10 17.51 16.27
CA TYR A 155 -17.33 16.71 16.14
C TYR A 155 -18.14 16.65 17.45
N GLY A 156 -17.71 17.38 18.49
CA GLY A 156 -18.43 17.48 19.77
C GLY A 156 -18.09 16.35 20.74
N TYR A 157 -16.94 15.72 20.58
CA TYR A 157 -16.46 14.68 21.49
C TYR A 157 -15.48 15.23 22.51
N THR A 158 -15.42 14.61 23.68
CA THR A 158 -14.36 14.81 24.67
C THR A 158 -13.24 13.83 24.42
N VAL A 159 -12.00 14.29 24.17
CA VAL A 159 -10.96 13.44 23.60
C VAL A 159 -9.75 13.32 24.54
N THR A 160 -9.35 12.08 24.80
CA THR A 160 -8.03 11.72 25.35
C THR A 160 -7.15 11.19 24.24
N ASP A 161 -5.95 11.78 24.09
CA ASP A 161 -4.98 11.38 23.08
C ASP A 161 -3.99 10.37 23.65
N GLY A 162 -4.08 9.13 23.18
CA GLY A 162 -3.19 8.03 23.56
C GLY A 162 -1.80 8.09 22.92
N ASN A 163 -1.60 8.96 21.92
CA ASN A 163 -0.30 9.12 21.25
C ASN A 163 0.67 10.00 22.02
N VAL A 164 0.19 10.73 23.01
CA VAL A 164 0.99 11.69 23.80
C VAL A 164 1.27 11.10 25.18
N PRO A 165 2.37 10.34 25.36
CA PRO A 165 2.70 9.75 26.63
C PRO A 165 3.16 10.84 27.63
N ALA A 166 2.54 10.85 28.82
CA ALA A 166 3.04 11.62 29.93
C ALA A 166 4.13 10.79 30.66
N ASN A 167 5.33 11.36 30.77
CA ASN A 167 6.47 10.67 31.40
C ASN A 167 6.77 9.26 30.80
N GLY A 168 6.58 9.11 29.47
CA GLY A 168 6.80 7.84 28.78
C GLY A 168 5.69 6.80 28.94
N VAL A 169 4.62 7.12 29.67
CA VAL A 169 3.48 6.24 29.91
C VAL A 169 2.26 6.74 29.12
N ARG A 170 1.68 5.85 28.32
CA ARG A 170 0.42 6.11 27.59
C ARG A 170 -0.71 6.39 28.60
N PRO A 171 -1.55 7.43 28.39
CA PRO A 171 -2.76 7.63 29.18
C PRO A 171 -3.66 6.37 29.13
N SER A 172 -4.31 6.03 30.24
CA SER A 172 -5.25 4.91 30.26
C SER A 172 -6.50 5.22 29.42
N ALA A 173 -6.95 4.24 28.66
CA ALA A 173 -8.20 4.29 27.93
C ALA A 173 -9.42 3.87 28.76
N ALA A 174 -9.19 3.33 29.97
CA ALA A 174 -10.28 2.91 30.84
C ALA A 174 -11.25 4.05 31.17
N GLY A 175 -12.54 3.73 31.20
CA GLY A 175 -13.60 4.69 31.49
C GLY A 175 -14.00 5.60 30.32
N HIS A 176 -13.43 5.46 29.14
CA HIS A 176 -13.93 6.08 27.92
C HIS A 176 -15.12 5.31 27.34
N ASP A 177 -16.01 6.03 26.67
CA ASP A 177 -17.19 5.43 26.08
C ASP A 177 -16.82 4.65 24.80
N ARG A 178 -15.78 5.12 24.08
CA ARG A 178 -15.29 4.51 22.83
C ARG A 178 -13.78 4.72 22.67
N ALA A 179 -13.14 3.78 21.97
CA ALA A 179 -11.82 3.99 21.40
C ALA A 179 -11.89 4.08 19.88
N LEU A 180 -11.18 5.04 19.30
CA LEU A 180 -10.90 5.13 17.86
C LEU A 180 -9.43 4.84 17.65
N ILE A 181 -9.12 3.78 16.94
CA ILE A 181 -7.73 3.36 16.67
C ILE A 181 -7.52 3.36 15.17
N SER A 182 -6.55 4.17 14.69
CA SER A 182 -6.12 4.16 13.29
C SER A 182 -4.86 3.33 13.13
N ILE A 183 -4.93 2.29 12.31
CA ILE A 183 -3.89 1.29 12.13
C ILE A 183 -3.28 1.43 10.75
N SER A 184 -1.96 1.52 10.67
CA SER A 184 -1.19 1.39 9.44
C SER A 184 -0.14 0.28 9.56
N ALA A 185 0.00 -0.53 8.52
CA ALA A 185 1.07 -1.50 8.37
C ALA A 185 1.97 -1.06 7.22
N LEU A 186 3.23 -0.84 7.51
CA LEU A 186 4.22 -0.31 6.58
C LEU A 186 5.41 -1.27 6.47
N VAL A 187 5.93 -1.42 5.26
CA VAL A 187 7.21 -2.11 5.06
C VAL A 187 8.31 -1.32 5.77
N ASN A 188 9.10 -1.99 6.58
CA ASN A 188 10.22 -1.40 7.27
C ASN A 188 11.39 -1.18 6.30
N ARG A 189 11.41 -0.03 5.64
CA ARG A 189 12.41 0.30 4.61
C ARG A 189 13.84 0.31 5.15
N GLY A 190 14.05 0.65 6.42
CA GLY A 190 15.37 0.63 7.04
C GLY A 190 15.96 -0.79 7.07
N VAL A 191 15.12 -1.77 7.36
CA VAL A 191 15.50 -3.19 7.33
C VAL A 191 15.70 -3.66 5.88
N ALA A 192 14.80 -3.29 4.96
CA ALA A 192 14.92 -3.66 3.56
C ALA A 192 16.20 -3.15 2.89
N SER A 193 16.66 -1.94 3.26
CA SER A 193 17.91 -1.38 2.71
C SER A 193 19.17 -2.11 3.17
N THR A 194 19.13 -2.75 4.33
CA THR A 194 20.28 -3.51 4.88
C THR A 194 20.32 -4.94 4.40
N TYR A 195 19.29 -5.39 3.69
CA TYR A 195 19.19 -6.77 3.22
C TYR A 195 19.89 -7.00 1.87
N LYS A 196 20.34 -5.97 1.17
CA LYS A 196 21.14 -6.13 -0.03
C LYS A 196 22.44 -6.84 0.33
N SER A 197 22.80 -7.85 -0.45
CA SER A 197 24.11 -8.47 -0.34
C SER A 197 25.19 -7.48 -0.78
N ASP A 198 26.15 -7.24 0.09
CA ASP A 198 27.32 -6.40 -0.21
C ASP A 198 28.49 -7.23 -0.78
N ASP A 199 28.36 -8.55 -0.80
CA ASP A 199 29.37 -9.46 -1.38
C ASP A 199 28.85 -10.08 -2.68
N PRO A 200 29.27 -9.57 -3.84
CA PRO A 200 28.85 -10.09 -5.13
C PRO A 200 29.30 -11.53 -5.41
N ALA A 201 30.32 -12.04 -4.71
CA ALA A 201 30.84 -13.39 -4.91
C ALA A 201 29.99 -14.44 -4.19
N THR A 202 29.53 -14.14 -2.99
CA THR A 202 28.78 -15.08 -2.15
C THR A 202 27.29 -14.71 -2.02
N GLY A 203 26.94 -13.45 -2.30
CA GLY A 203 25.62 -12.91 -2.04
C GLY A 203 25.26 -12.85 -0.56
N ALA A 204 26.23 -13.06 0.33
CA ALA A 204 26.02 -13.03 1.77
C ALA A 204 25.96 -11.60 2.29
N ASN A 205 25.06 -11.35 3.22
CA ASN A 205 25.06 -10.13 4.01
C ASN A 205 25.35 -10.49 5.48
N PRO A 206 26.56 -10.17 5.97
CA PRO A 206 26.99 -10.56 7.32
C PRO A 206 26.19 -9.89 8.43
N ASP A 207 25.49 -8.78 8.13
CA ASP A 207 24.64 -8.09 9.10
C ASP A 207 23.28 -8.76 9.29
N HIS A 208 22.94 -9.72 8.45
CA HIS A 208 21.67 -10.43 8.50
C HIS A 208 21.88 -11.93 8.67
N LEU A 209 21.49 -12.42 9.81
CA LEU A 209 21.54 -13.83 10.14
C LEU A 209 20.17 -14.48 9.91
N ASP A 210 20.18 -15.67 9.34
CA ASP A 210 19.02 -16.55 9.35
C ASP A 210 18.66 -16.87 10.81
N PRO A 211 17.43 -16.55 11.25
CA PRO A 211 17.05 -16.78 12.65
C PRO A 211 17.00 -18.24 13.05
N THR A 212 17.00 -19.18 12.10
CA THR A 212 16.98 -20.63 12.36
C THR A 212 18.39 -21.19 12.54
N THR A 213 19.34 -20.73 11.72
CA THR A 213 20.71 -21.27 11.71
C THR A 213 21.71 -20.38 12.41
N GLY A 214 21.42 -19.06 12.55
CA GLY A 214 22.35 -18.07 13.07
C GLY A 214 23.48 -17.69 12.09
N GLU A 215 23.45 -18.20 10.87
CA GLU A 215 24.45 -17.94 9.84
C GLU A 215 24.02 -16.80 8.92
N PRO A 216 24.98 -16.08 8.29
CA PRO A 216 24.65 -15.08 7.29
C PRO A 216 23.83 -15.64 6.13
N TRP A 217 22.83 -14.90 5.70
CA TRP A 217 21.99 -15.27 4.57
C TRP A 217 22.77 -15.14 3.27
N GLY A 218 22.89 -16.22 2.49
CA GLY A 218 23.77 -16.30 1.30
C GLY A 218 23.03 -16.09 -0.03
N ALA A 219 23.79 -15.97 -1.10
CA ALA A 219 23.29 -15.78 -2.46
C ALA A 219 22.43 -16.94 -2.98
N GLN A 220 22.67 -18.15 -2.52
CA GLN A 220 21.89 -19.34 -2.81
C GLN A 220 20.57 -19.40 -2.04
N ASP A 221 20.40 -18.54 -1.07
CA ASP A 221 19.18 -18.49 -0.29
C ASP A 221 18.08 -17.79 -1.08
N ARG A 222 16.83 -18.08 -0.72
CA ARG A 222 15.66 -17.71 -1.50
C ARG A 222 15.55 -16.21 -1.73
N CYS A 223 15.34 -15.83 -2.98
CA CYS A 223 14.95 -14.48 -3.36
C CYS A 223 15.88 -13.36 -2.86
N VAL A 224 17.12 -13.68 -2.56
CA VAL A 224 18.14 -12.65 -2.30
C VAL A 224 18.44 -11.96 -3.63
N ALA A 225 17.98 -10.72 -3.77
CA ALA A 225 18.26 -9.92 -4.96
C ALA A 225 19.70 -9.45 -4.93
N THR A 226 20.59 -10.21 -5.54
CA THR A 226 22.00 -9.84 -5.73
C THR A 226 22.38 -9.98 -7.19
N GLU A 227 23.30 -9.15 -7.67
CA GLU A 227 23.85 -9.29 -9.02
C GLU A 227 24.67 -10.58 -9.19
N ALA A 228 25.05 -11.21 -8.07
CA ALA A 228 25.75 -12.48 -8.07
C ALA A 228 24.87 -13.69 -8.39
N TYR A 229 23.55 -13.54 -8.39
CA TYR A 229 22.66 -14.62 -8.79
C TYR A 229 22.75 -14.88 -10.28
N ALA A 230 23.10 -16.12 -10.62
CA ALA A 230 23.04 -16.59 -12.00
C ALA A 230 21.61 -16.66 -12.53
N ASP A 231 20.62 -16.94 -11.64
CA ASP A 231 19.21 -17.00 -11.96
C ASP A 231 18.34 -16.72 -10.72
N PRO A 232 18.21 -15.44 -10.32
CA PRO A 232 17.43 -15.07 -9.13
C PRO A 232 15.93 -15.38 -9.30
N VAL A 233 15.40 -15.33 -10.51
CA VAL A 233 13.98 -15.65 -10.81
C VAL A 233 13.73 -17.12 -10.52
N LYS A 234 14.57 -18.01 -11.00
CA LYS A 234 14.45 -19.44 -10.76
C LYS A 234 14.50 -19.76 -9.27
N THR A 235 15.44 -19.17 -8.55
CA THR A 235 15.58 -19.40 -7.11
C THR A 235 14.34 -18.95 -6.34
N CYS A 236 13.74 -17.82 -6.72
CA CYS A 236 12.49 -17.36 -6.12
C CYS A 236 11.30 -18.24 -6.48
N LEU A 237 11.18 -18.66 -7.73
CA LEU A 237 10.09 -19.50 -8.21
C LEU A 237 10.15 -20.93 -7.65
N ASP A 238 11.34 -21.51 -7.53
CA ASP A 238 11.54 -22.86 -6.94
C ASP A 238 11.07 -22.93 -5.49
N ASN A 239 10.98 -21.79 -4.82
CA ASN A 239 10.57 -21.66 -3.42
C ASN A 239 9.18 -21.06 -3.21
N GLY A 240 8.45 -20.80 -4.28
CA GLY A 240 7.12 -20.21 -4.27
C GLY A 240 7.13 -18.69 -4.17
N LEU A 241 5.95 -18.11 -4.22
CA LEU A 241 5.75 -16.67 -4.15
C LEU A 241 5.97 -16.14 -2.73
N ILE A 242 6.49 -14.91 -2.64
CA ILE A 242 6.64 -14.19 -1.39
C ILE A 242 5.43 -13.30 -1.17
N PHE A 243 4.79 -13.43 0.00
CA PHE A 243 3.60 -12.68 0.38
C PHE A 243 3.91 -11.71 1.49
N GLY A 244 4.54 -10.77 1.54
CA GLY A 244 4.50 -9.80 2.61
C GLY A 244 5.79 -9.52 3.36
N GLY A 245 6.80 -10.36 3.33
CA GLY A 245 8.08 -10.07 3.98
C GLY A 245 9.13 -9.59 2.98
N VAL A 246 10.12 -8.81 3.42
CA VAL A 246 11.31 -8.49 2.63
C VAL A 246 12.41 -9.53 2.82
N PHE A 247 12.32 -10.32 3.88
CA PHE A 247 13.22 -11.43 4.14
C PHE A 247 12.62 -12.76 3.70
N PRO A 248 13.38 -13.68 3.12
CA PRO A 248 12.88 -14.98 2.70
C PRO A 248 12.21 -15.80 3.82
N TRP A 249 12.73 -15.73 5.04
CA TRP A 249 12.12 -16.39 6.21
C TRP A 249 10.83 -15.72 6.71
N GLU A 250 10.54 -14.50 6.24
CA GLU A 250 9.31 -13.77 6.51
C GLU A 250 8.39 -13.69 5.29
N ALA A 251 8.61 -14.56 4.30
CA ALA A 251 7.92 -14.54 3.01
C ALA A 251 6.39 -14.54 3.12
N ASN A 252 5.85 -15.18 4.14
CA ASN A 252 4.41 -15.34 4.34
C ASN A 252 3.85 -14.45 5.46
N ASN A 253 4.56 -13.41 5.89
CA ASN A 253 4.11 -12.52 6.96
C ASN A 253 3.15 -11.45 6.43
N LEU A 254 1.89 -11.80 6.23
CA LEU A 254 0.84 -10.91 5.72
C LEU A 254 -0.36 -10.79 6.68
N SER A 255 -0.44 -11.60 7.73
CA SER A 255 -1.44 -11.44 8.78
C SER A 255 -0.98 -10.43 9.84
N PHE A 256 -1.92 -9.76 10.52
CA PHE A 256 -1.54 -8.78 11.54
C PHE A 256 -0.71 -9.39 12.67
N ALA A 257 -0.99 -10.62 13.08
CA ALA A 257 -0.18 -11.30 14.11
C ALA A 257 1.23 -11.61 13.62
N THR A 258 1.39 -12.14 12.40
CA THR A 258 2.72 -12.44 11.83
C THR A 258 3.51 -11.20 11.49
N MET A 259 2.86 -10.16 10.95
CA MET A 259 3.49 -8.86 10.69
C MET A 259 4.01 -8.21 11.98
N ALA A 260 3.25 -8.29 13.09
CA ALA A 260 3.65 -7.72 14.36
C ALA A 260 4.92 -8.38 14.95
N ALA A 261 5.12 -9.67 14.67
CA ALA A 261 6.30 -10.42 15.08
C ALA A 261 7.49 -10.31 14.13
N SER A 262 7.30 -9.70 12.96
CA SER A 262 8.31 -9.65 11.90
C SER A 262 9.21 -8.42 11.97
N ARG A 263 10.35 -8.49 11.31
CA ARG A 263 11.25 -7.35 11.09
C ARG A 263 10.91 -6.57 9.82
N SER A 264 10.25 -7.23 8.86
CA SER A 264 9.85 -6.64 7.58
C SER A 264 8.77 -5.59 7.70
N TRP A 265 7.96 -5.64 8.75
CA TRP A 265 6.79 -4.78 8.92
C TRP A 265 6.89 -3.91 10.16
N GLN A 266 6.29 -2.75 10.08
CA GLN A 266 6.04 -1.85 11.19
C GLN A 266 4.55 -1.56 11.26
N ILE A 267 3.89 -2.11 12.30
CA ILE A 267 2.48 -1.80 12.60
C ILE A 267 2.45 -0.60 13.55
N LYS A 268 1.70 0.42 13.19
CA LYS A 268 1.50 1.64 13.98
C LYS A 268 0.01 1.88 14.21
N PRO A 269 -0.42 2.00 15.49
CA PRO A 269 0.27 1.64 16.73
C PRO A 269 0.68 0.15 16.75
N SER A 270 1.57 -0.26 17.66
CA SER A 270 1.92 -1.69 17.76
C SER A 270 0.69 -2.54 18.12
N LEU A 271 0.70 -3.80 17.71
CA LEU A 271 -0.43 -4.71 18.00
C LEU A 271 -0.70 -4.82 19.51
N ASP A 272 0.34 -4.80 20.34
CA ASP A 272 0.19 -4.82 21.81
C ASP A 272 -0.48 -3.55 22.34
N GLN A 273 -0.13 -2.39 21.79
CA GLN A 273 -0.81 -1.12 22.15
C GLN A 273 -2.28 -1.14 21.75
N ILE A 274 -2.60 -1.66 20.57
CA ILE A 274 -3.97 -1.80 20.09
C ILE A 274 -4.76 -2.70 21.03
N ARG A 275 -4.24 -3.89 21.35
CA ARG A 275 -4.87 -4.85 22.27
C ARG A 275 -5.08 -4.26 23.66
N ALA A 276 -4.06 -3.62 24.23
CA ALA A 276 -4.18 -2.97 25.53
C ALA A 276 -5.31 -1.95 25.59
N VAL A 277 -5.46 -1.12 24.54
CA VAL A 277 -6.59 -0.17 24.48
C VAL A 277 -7.92 -0.87 24.31
N MET A 278 -7.99 -1.93 23.49
CA MET A 278 -9.20 -2.73 23.33
C MET A 278 -9.62 -3.40 24.66
N ASP A 279 -8.67 -3.89 25.44
CA ASP A 279 -8.95 -4.48 26.75
C ASP A 279 -9.46 -3.44 27.76
N GLU A 280 -8.87 -2.23 27.77
CA GLU A 280 -9.25 -1.14 28.69
C GLU A 280 -10.66 -0.57 28.41
N VAL A 281 -11.04 -0.40 27.15
CA VAL A 281 -12.34 0.18 26.76
C VAL A 281 -13.39 -0.90 26.50
N GLY A 282 -12.95 -2.10 26.25
CA GLY A 282 -13.73 -3.23 25.79
C GLY A 282 -13.75 -3.34 24.25
N PRO A 283 -13.48 -4.51 23.69
CA PRO A 283 -13.41 -4.71 22.23
C PRO A 283 -14.66 -4.21 21.50
N LYS A 284 -15.85 -4.50 22.03
CA LYS A 284 -17.13 -4.05 21.45
C LYS A 284 -17.32 -2.52 21.41
N ASN A 285 -16.58 -1.78 22.22
CA ASN A 285 -16.59 -0.33 22.25
C ASN A 285 -15.46 0.31 21.39
N THR A 286 -14.71 -0.51 20.68
CA THR A 286 -13.57 -0.09 19.86
C THR A 286 -13.95 -0.02 18.38
N VAL A 287 -13.57 1.08 17.74
CA VAL A 287 -13.63 1.27 16.28
C VAL A 287 -12.20 1.21 15.76
N LEU A 288 -11.93 0.27 14.87
CA LEU A 288 -10.67 0.18 14.15
C LEU A 288 -10.83 0.81 12.76
N HIS A 289 -9.99 1.79 12.45
CA HIS A 289 -9.74 2.24 11.10
C HIS A 289 -8.45 1.58 10.62
N ILE A 290 -8.49 0.82 9.53
CA ILE A 290 -7.33 0.15 8.97
C ILE A 290 -7.02 0.78 7.61
N TYR A 291 -5.82 1.33 7.48
CA TYR A 291 -5.31 1.84 6.22
C TYR A 291 -4.80 0.68 5.37
N PHE A 292 -5.60 0.25 4.39
CA PHE A 292 -5.25 -0.81 3.46
C PHE A 292 -4.39 -0.30 2.31
N ARG A 293 -3.09 -0.49 2.42
CA ARG A 293 -2.15 -0.32 1.30
C ARG A 293 -2.00 -1.62 0.50
N HIS A 294 -2.31 -2.74 1.14
CA HIS A 294 -2.32 -4.11 0.61
C HIS A 294 -3.50 -4.87 1.19
N PRO A 295 -3.91 -5.99 0.60
CA PRO A 295 -4.97 -6.84 1.13
C PRO A 295 -4.47 -7.68 2.32
N PHE A 296 -4.17 -7.03 3.45
CA PHE A 296 -3.72 -7.69 4.68
C PHE A 296 -4.73 -8.71 5.19
N VAL A 297 -4.23 -9.77 5.83
CA VAL A 297 -5.08 -10.77 6.49
C VAL A 297 -5.43 -10.32 7.90
N LEU A 298 -6.72 -10.14 8.16
CA LEU A 298 -7.28 -9.92 9.50
C LEU A 298 -7.46 -11.29 10.19
N ASP A 299 -6.36 -11.82 10.72
CA ASP A 299 -6.36 -13.13 11.39
C ASP A 299 -7.02 -13.08 12.78
N GLU A 300 -7.48 -14.24 13.26
CA GLU A 300 -8.07 -14.36 14.61
C GLU A 300 -7.03 -14.10 15.69
N ALA A 301 -5.80 -14.59 15.52
CA ALA A 301 -4.72 -14.45 16.50
C ALA A 301 -4.35 -12.99 16.79
N SER A 302 -4.61 -12.05 15.87
CA SER A 302 -4.43 -10.63 16.12
C SER A 302 -5.45 -10.04 17.12
N GLY A 303 -6.61 -10.65 17.29
CA GLY A 303 -7.72 -10.11 18.09
C GLY A 303 -8.48 -8.94 17.45
N LEU A 304 -8.06 -8.45 16.30
CA LEU A 304 -8.65 -7.26 15.67
C LEU A 304 -10.12 -7.44 15.26
N ARG A 305 -10.53 -8.68 14.95
CA ARG A 305 -11.93 -9.01 14.61
C ARG A 305 -12.91 -8.84 15.77
N GLU A 306 -12.43 -8.78 17.01
CA GLU A 306 -13.26 -8.60 18.20
C GLU A 306 -13.79 -7.17 18.34
N ALA A 307 -13.22 -6.21 17.62
CA ALA A 307 -13.65 -4.83 17.62
C ALA A 307 -15.13 -4.67 17.28
N GLY A 308 -15.80 -3.72 17.91
CA GLY A 308 -17.22 -3.44 17.64
C GLY A 308 -17.47 -2.92 16.22
N ALA A 309 -16.53 -2.18 15.67
CA ALA A 309 -16.57 -1.76 14.27
C ALA A 309 -15.19 -1.78 13.62
N ILE A 310 -15.17 -2.11 12.33
CA ILE A 310 -13.97 -2.10 11.49
C ILE A 310 -14.27 -1.30 10.22
N VAL A 311 -13.42 -0.34 9.93
CA VAL A 311 -13.51 0.55 8.77
C VAL A 311 -12.23 0.45 7.95
N ALA A 312 -12.36 0.17 6.67
CA ALA A 312 -11.25 0.22 5.73
C ALA A 312 -11.12 1.63 5.14
N GLY A 313 -9.90 2.16 5.17
CA GLY A 313 -9.52 3.40 4.51
C GLY A 313 -8.39 3.16 3.50
N PHE A 314 -8.31 4.05 2.51
CA PHE A 314 -7.35 3.98 1.41
C PHE A 314 -6.57 5.30 1.25
N GLY A 315 -6.20 5.91 2.39
CA GLY A 315 -5.52 7.20 2.42
C GLY A 315 -6.50 8.37 2.50
N VAL A 316 -7.34 8.38 3.53
CA VAL A 316 -8.34 9.42 3.76
C VAL A 316 -7.92 10.36 4.91
N SER A 317 -8.43 11.59 4.88
CA SER A 317 -8.24 12.56 5.96
C SER A 317 -9.14 12.25 7.17
N ASP A 318 -8.75 12.75 8.35
CA ASP A 318 -9.57 12.70 9.57
C ASP A 318 -10.99 13.21 9.32
N THR A 319 -11.13 14.31 8.57
CA THR A 319 -12.45 14.90 8.27
C THR A 319 -13.34 13.93 7.52
N ALA A 320 -12.83 13.27 6.48
CA ALA A 320 -13.61 12.30 5.72
C ALA A 320 -14.02 11.10 6.59
N LEU A 321 -13.05 10.61 7.39
CA LEU A 321 -13.27 9.48 8.27
C LEU A 321 -14.27 9.81 9.38
N LEU A 322 -14.12 10.94 10.05
CA LEU A 322 -15.01 11.40 11.13
C LEU A 322 -16.41 11.72 10.63
N ASP A 323 -16.57 12.23 9.40
CA ASP A 323 -17.90 12.40 8.80
C ASP A 323 -18.64 11.08 8.68
N VAL A 324 -17.94 10.02 8.30
CA VAL A 324 -18.50 8.66 8.25
C VAL A 324 -18.73 8.13 9.66
N LEU A 325 -17.76 8.19 10.56
CA LEU A 325 -17.91 7.64 11.92
C LEU A 325 -19.01 8.33 12.74
N SER A 326 -19.23 9.65 12.54
CA SER A 326 -20.25 10.42 13.25
C SER A 326 -21.64 10.35 12.60
N GLY A 327 -21.77 9.72 11.43
CA GLY A 327 -23.05 9.66 10.69
C GLY A 327 -23.39 10.91 9.87
N ARG A 328 -22.50 11.91 9.80
CA ARG A 328 -22.67 13.07 8.90
C ARG A 328 -22.66 12.65 7.42
N TYR A 329 -21.99 11.53 7.13
CA TYR A 329 -21.96 10.92 5.81
C TYR A 329 -22.19 9.41 5.94
N LYS A 330 -23.16 8.85 5.22
CA LYS A 330 -23.40 7.40 5.23
C LYS A 330 -22.34 6.67 4.45
N PRO A 331 -21.73 5.58 4.99
CA PRO A 331 -20.75 4.79 4.28
C PRO A 331 -21.34 4.18 3.00
N ARG A 332 -20.65 4.34 1.90
CA ARG A 332 -21.03 3.84 0.57
C ARG A 332 -19.91 3.05 -0.10
N GLY A 333 -18.72 3.10 0.46
CA GLY A 333 -17.55 2.45 -0.08
C GLY A 333 -17.74 0.94 -0.21
N LYS A 334 -17.08 0.36 -1.18
CA LYS A 334 -17.04 -1.06 -1.45
C LYS A 334 -15.61 -1.53 -1.56
N MET A 335 -15.31 -2.70 -1.02
CA MET A 335 -13.98 -3.26 -1.08
C MET A 335 -13.51 -3.44 -2.53
N PRO A 336 -12.36 -2.86 -2.91
CA PRO A 336 -11.83 -2.97 -4.26
C PRO A 336 -11.11 -4.31 -4.51
N PHE A 337 -11.00 -5.15 -3.50
CA PHE A 337 -10.44 -6.50 -3.53
C PHE A 337 -11.08 -7.37 -2.44
N ALA A 338 -10.96 -8.69 -2.57
CA ALA A 338 -11.38 -9.61 -1.53
C ALA A 338 -10.30 -9.68 -0.42
N LEU A 339 -10.72 -9.90 0.83
CA LEU A 339 -9.84 -10.24 1.95
C LEU A 339 -9.96 -11.71 2.30
N ALA A 340 -8.82 -12.38 2.41
CA ALA A 340 -8.76 -13.76 2.84
C ALA A 340 -9.14 -13.90 4.31
N ASN A 341 -9.73 -15.04 4.65
CA ASN A 341 -10.12 -15.38 6.03
C ASN A 341 -8.91 -15.71 6.92
N ASN A 342 -7.85 -16.26 6.33
CA ASN A 342 -6.62 -16.62 7.01
C ASN A 342 -5.43 -16.58 6.02
N LEU A 343 -4.22 -16.71 6.53
CA LEU A 343 -3.01 -16.65 5.73
C LEU A 343 -2.87 -17.85 4.78
N GLN A 344 -3.31 -19.04 5.20
CA GLN A 344 -3.24 -20.24 4.35
C GLN A 344 -4.06 -20.08 3.07
N ALA A 345 -5.22 -19.42 3.16
CA ALA A 345 -6.03 -19.10 1.98
C ALA A 345 -5.28 -18.24 0.95
N VAL A 346 -4.39 -17.35 1.39
CA VAL A 346 -3.54 -16.57 0.47
C VAL A 346 -2.48 -17.46 -0.18
N ILE A 347 -1.84 -18.33 0.62
CA ILE A 347 -0.78 -19.24 0.15
C ILE A 347 -1.32 -20.23 -0.88
N ASP A 348 -2.51 -20.75 -0.64
CA ASP A 348 -3.14 -21.78 -1.50
C ASP A 348 -3.78 -21.20 -2.77
N ASN A 349 -4.00 -19.87 -2.81
CA ASN A 349 -4.65 -19.23 -3.95
C ASN A 349 -3.68 -19.04 -5.12
N GLN A 350 -4.19 -19.20 -6.34
CA GLN A 350 -3.40 -18.89 -7.53
C GLN A 350 -3.22 -17.37 -7.68
N PRO A 351 -2.02 -16.88 -8.01
CA PRO A 351 -1.72 -15.44 -8.04
C PRO A 351 -2.58 -14.62 -9.00
N ASP A 352 -3.06 -15.24 -10.07
CA ASP A 352 -3.86 -14.62 -11.13
C ASP A 352 -5.37 -14.75 -10.92
N MET A 353 -5.80 -15.39 -9.83
CA MET A 353 -7.22 -15.57 -9.52
C MET A 353 -7.75 -14.39 -8.69
N PRO A 354 -8.78 -13.69 -9.16
CA PRO A 354 -9.39 -12.60 -8.40
C PRO A 354 -10.26 -13.17 -7.26
N GLY A 355 -9.85 -12.90 -6.02
CA GLY A 355 -10.57 -13.33 -4.83
C GLY A 355 -10.27 -14.77 -4.39
N TYR A 356 -11.08 -15.28 -3.49
CA TYR A 356 -10.90 -16.57 -2.82
C TYR A 356 -12.19 -17.39 -2.88
N PRO A 357 -12.14 -18.72 -2.73
CA PRO A 357 -13.34 -19.52 -2.49
C PRO A 357 -14.14 -18.98 -1.28
N ALA A 358 -15.46 -19.17 -1.30
CA ALA A 358 -16.35 -18.58 -0.27
C ALA A 358 -15.93 -18.93 1.18
N ARG A 359 -15.48 -20.17 1.43
CA ARG A 359 -15.00 -20.63 2.74
C ARG A 359 -13.71 -19.91 3.21
N ASP A 360 -12.93 -19.41 2.26
CA ASP A 360 -11.62 -18.78 2.50
C ASP A 360 -11.69 -17.25 2.42
N THR A 361 -12.88 -16.71 2.13
CA THR A 361 -13.15 -15.27 2.01
C THR A 361 -13.67 -14.70 3.32
N LEU A 362 -12.98 -13.68 3.87
CA LEU A 362 -13.49 -12.90 5.00
C LEU A 362 -14.45 -11.80 4.51
N TYR A 363 -14.02 -11.00 3.56
CA TYR A 363 -14.82 -9.97 2.90
C TYR A 363 -14.64 -10.09 1.40
N PRO A 364 -15.72 -10.32 0.62
CA PRO A 364 -15.60 -10.43 -0.84
C PRO A 364 -15.36 -9.08 -1.50
N PHE A 365 -14.90 -9.11 -2.76
CA PHE A 365 -14.91 -7.92 -3.61
C PHE A 365 -16.30 -7.30 -3.66
N GLY A 366 -16.37 -5.98 -3.58
CA GLY A 366 -17.63 -5.24 -3.57
C GLY A 366 -18.37 -5.23 -2.21
N PHE A 367 -17.82 -5.86 -1.18
CA PHE A 367 -18.40 -5.84 0.17
C PHE A 367 -18.35 -4.44 0.80
N GLY A 368 -19.37 -4.09 1.56
CA GLY A 368 -19.42 -2.86 2.35
C GLY A 368 -20.80 -2.67 2.95
N LEU A 369 -20.82 -2.41 4.25
CA LEU A 369 -22.03 -2.13 5.03
C LEU A 369 -22.43 -0.66 4.94
N SER A 370 -23.68 -0.38 5.36
CA SER A 370 -24.19 0.98 5.60
C SER A 370 -25.04 0.97 6.86
N TYR A 371 -25.31 2.16 7.43
CA TYR A 371 -26.20 2.36 8.58
C TYR A 371 -27.22 3.48 8.30
#